data_efc7e3adcaaba9e19c3642cf6c685d5e
#
_entry.id   efc7e3adcaaba9e19c3642cf6c685d5e
#
_cell.length_a   1.000
_cell.length_b   1.000
_cell.length_c   1.000
_cell.angle_alpha   90.00
_cell.angle_beta   90.00
_cell.angle_gamma   90.00
#
_symmetry.space_group_name_H-M   'P 1'
#
loop_
_entity.id
_entity.type
_entity.pdbx_description
1 polymer ?
#
loop_
_entity_poly.entity_id
_entity_poly.type
_entity_poly.pdbx_seq_one_letter_code
_entity_poly.pdbx_strand_id
1 'polypeptide(L)'
;MASVSKPVRVRFAPSPTGRTHLGSGRTALFNYLLARQTGGQFILRIEDTDRKRYRLDAERELVDSLRWLGLHWDEGPGVGGPHEPYHQSQRGDIYLKYAHELVDRGHAYPCFCSPQRLTELRQEQSSRKESQRYDGLCRQLDPKEAQARVEAGEPHVIRFKVPQSGSITVRDHLRGDITVKNSNIDDYILVKSDGLALYHLAAMVDDHLMEISHVIRGSEWLPTFPLHAHIVRAFGWDEPIWTHLSIFLKPSGKGKMSKRDAADLVKDGFSIYILDLRDMGYIPEAVTNWIALMGWGYDDHTEFFTINDLIQKFSLKRLNPAPAAINISKLDHFNGLHIRHLELPDLAQRVKPFFEAAGYQVNDEKLLKIAPLIQERLTILDDAPRIAGFFFIDDIQPEPSELVGKNMTVDSSLEAVQHAYQLLTELPEISYESVDEPLRALAEQLDLKAAQLLGILRVAITGQRVSPPLFETIAVLGRETVLDRLQGAIKLLKDMAENGQ
;
A
#
# COMPACT_ATOMS: atom_id res chain seq x y z
N MET A 1 7.66 -43.71 -5.28
CA MET A 1 6.51 -42.90 -5.63
C MET A 1 6.84 -41.47 -5.19
N ALA A 2 6.99 -40.55 -6.10
CA ALA A 2 7.17 -39.12 -5.75
C ALA A 2 5.92 -38.68 -5.00
N SER A 3 6.08 -38.20 -3.76
CA SER A 3 4.99 -37.58 -3.03
C SER A 3 4.50 -36.40 -3.87
N VAL A 4 3.28 -36.47 -4.37
CA VAL A 4 2.62 -35.33 -4.97
C VAL A 4 2.58 -34.27 -3.87
N SER A 5 3.44 -33.26 -3.97
CA SER A 5 3.43 -32.16 -3.00
C SER A 5 2.05 -31.52 -3.07
N LYS A 6 1.39 -31.39 -1.92
CA LYS A 6 0.10 -30.69 -1.83
C LYS A 6 0.25 -29.31 -2.52
N PRO A 7 -0.74 -28.86 -3.29
CA PRO A 7 -0.67 -27.52 -3.92
C PRO A 7 -0.47 -26.45 -2.85
N VAL A 8 0.28 -25.41 -3.20
CA VAL A 8 0.48 -24.27 -2.29
C VAL A 8 -0.85 -23.54 -2.11
N ARG A 9 -1.27 -23.39 -0.86
CA ARG A 9 -2.45 -22.62 -0.48
C ARG A 9 -2.04 -21.63 0.61
N VAL A 10 -2.26 -20.37 0.36
CA VAL A 10 -1.91 -19.26 1.25
C VAL A 10 -3.12 -18.39 1.49
N ARG A 11 -3.07 -17.59 2.55
CA ARG A 11 -4.16 -16.68 2.86
C ARG A 11 -3.65 -15.33 3.35
N PHE A 12 -4.36 -14.29 2.95
CA PHE A 12 -4.38 -13.03 3.66
C PHE A 12 -5.64 -13.01 4.53
N ALA A 13 -5.45 -12.84 5.83
CA ALA A 13 -6.53 -12.99 6.82
C ALA A 13 -6.58 -11.78 7.76
N PRO A 14 -7.04 -10.62 7.24
CA PRO A 14 -7.09 -9.37 8.00
C PRO A 14 -8.33 -9.28 8.89
N SER A 15 -8.18 -8.55 10.01
CA SER A 15 -9.31 -8.06 10.80
C SER A 15 -9.64 -6.63 10.36
N PRO A 16 -10.84 -6.35 9.80
CA PRO A 16 -11.21 -5.03 9.26
C PRO A 16 -11.60 -4.07 10.41
N THR A 17 -10.60 -3.60 11.14
CA THR A 17 -10.76 -2.71 12.30
C THR A 17 -10.28 -1.29 12.06
N GLY A 18 -9.85 -0.96 10.85
CA GLY A 18 -9.34 0.34 10.45
C GLY A 18 -8.73 0.31 9.05
N ARG A 19 -8.10 1.39 8.67
CA ARG A 19 -7.52 1.58 7.34
C ARG A 19 -6.41 0.58 7.01
N THR A 20 -6.28 0.23 5.74
CA THR A 20 -5.29 -0.71 5.23
C THR A 20 -3.93 -0.02 5.07
N HIS A 21 -2.95 -0.46 5.86
CA HIS A 21 -1.62 0.12 5.86
C HIS A 21 -0.61 -0.74 5.09
N LEU A 22 0.56 -0.18 4.79
CA LEU A 22 1.67 -0.83 4.06
C LEU A 22 2.02 -2.23 4.57
N GLY A 23 2.00 -2.46 5.89
CA GLY A 23 2.28 -3.77 6.47
C GLY A 23 1.27 -4.84 6.06
N SER A 24 -0.01 -4.48 5.98
CA SER A 24 -1.08 -5.35 5.47
C SER A 24 -0.89 -5.59 3.97
N GLY A 25 -0.59 -4.55 3.20
CA GLY A 25 -0.27 -4.66 1.78
C GLY A 25 0.90 -5.60 1.51
N ARG A 26 2.00 -5.50 2.29
CA ARG A 26 3.15 -6.42 2.15
C ARG A 26 2.79 -7.87 2.47
N THR A 27 2.01 -8.08 3.53
CA THR A 27 1.57 -9.44 3.89
C THR A 27 0.72 -10.04 2.78
N ALA A 28 -0.23 -9.28 2.24
CA ALA A 28 -1.05 -9.71 1.11
C ALA A 28 -0.18 -10.00 -0.14
N LEU A 29 0.72 -9.08 -0.49
CA LEU A 29 1.61 -9.21 -1.65
C LEU A 29 2.47 -10.48 -1.58
N PHE A 30 3.11 -10.78 -0.43
CA PHE A 30 3.97 -11.96 -0.35
C PHE A 30 3.18 -13.28 -0.39
N ASN A 31 1.98 -13.33 0.16
CA ASN A 31 1.07 -14.46 -0.03
C ASN A 31 0.68 -14.60 -1.51
N TYR A 32 0.27 -13.50 -2.16
CA TYR A 32 -0.06 -13.47 -3.57
C TYR A 32 1.08 -13.94 -4.47
N LEU A 33 2.29 -13.40 -4.26
CA LEU A 33 3.47 -13.77 -5.05
C LEU A 33 3.80 -15.26 -4.92
N LEU A 34 3.73 -15.82 -3.71
CA LEU A 34 3.96 -17.26 -3.51
C LEU A 34 2.90 -18.10 -4.22
N ALA A 35 1.63 -17.74 -4.11
CA ALA A 35 0.55 -18.45 -4.80
C ALA A 35 0.75 -18.41 -6.33
N ARG A 36 0.97 -17.24 -6.90
CA ARG A 36 1.13 -17.09 -8.36
C ARG A 36 2.36 -17.78 -8.89
N GLN A 37 3.49 -17.72 -8.18
CA GLN A 37 4.72 -18.39 -8.56
C GLN A 37 4.58 -19.91 -8.63
N THR A 38 3.83 -20.48 -7.69
CA THR A 38 3.70 -21.93 -7.54
C THR A 38 2.48 -22.53 -8.26
N GLY A 39 1.66 -21.69 -8.92
CA GLY A 39 0.37 -22.11 -9.46
C GLY A 39 -0.63 -22.52 -8.37
N GLY A 40 -0.44 -22.02 -7.16
CA GLY A 40 -1.27 -22.28 -5.98
C GLY A 40 -2.46 -21.34 -5.85
N GLN A 41 -3.09 -21.33 -4.66
CA GLN A 41 -4.29 -20.55 -4.37
C GLN A 41 -4.01 -19.44 -3.35
N PHE A 42 -4.48 -18.24 -3.63
CA PHE A 42 -4.47 -17.10 -2.71
C PHE A 42 -5.88 -16.83 -2.18
N ILE A 43 -6.07 -16.98 -0.88
CA ILE A 43 -7.37 -16.91 -0.20
C ILE A 43 -7.46 -15.60 0.57
N LEU A 44 -8.58 -14.89 0.44
CA LEU A 44 -8.94 -13.78 1.32
C LEU A 44 -9.94 -14.28 2.37
N ARG A 45 -9.56 -14.21 3.65
CA ARG A 45 -10.43 -14.56 4.80
C ARG A 45 -10.59 -13.33 5.69
N ILE A 46 -11.83 -12.98 6.02
CA ILE A 46 -12.14 -11.85 6.88
C ILE A 46 -12.24 -12.33 8.34
N GLU A 47 -11.36 -11.83 9.19
CA GLU A 47 -11.33 -12.17 10.62
C GLU A 47 -12.11 -11.12 11.44
N ASP A 48 -13.43 -11.21 11.39
CA ASP A 48 -14.41 -10.27 11.96
C ASP A 48 -15.04 -10.77 13.28
N THR A 49 -14.36 -11.65 14.01
CA THR A 49 -14.83 -12.18 15.30
C THR A 49 -14.90 -11.11 16.39
N ASP A 50 -14.15 -10.04 16.31
CA ASP A 50 -14.25 -8.87 17.19
C ASP A 50 -15.30 -7.89 16.67
N ARG A 51 -16.58 -8.21 16.90
CA ARG A 51 -17.72 -7.40 16.45
C ARG A 51 -17.71 -5.95 16.98
N LYS A 52 -17.02 -5.67 18.10
CA LYS A 52 -16.95 -4.31 18.66
C LYS A 52 -16.02 -3.41 17.87
N ARG A 53 -15.00 -3.97 17.22
CA ARG A 53 -14.03 -3.24 16.42
C ARG A 53 -14.23 -3.39 14.92
N TYR A 54 -15.12 -4.30 14.50
CA TYR A 54 -15.45 -4.48 13.08
C TYR A 54 -16.08 -3.21 12.49
N ARG A 55 -15.65 -2.85 11.29
CA ARG A 55 -16.17 -1.72 10.52
C ARG A 55 -16.34 -2.12 9.06
N LEU A 56 -17.57 -1.97 8.55
CA LEU A 56 -17.87 -2.31 7.15
C LEU A 56 -17.12 -1.42 6.14
N ASP A 57 -16.91 -0.15 6.47
CA ASP A 57 -16.10 0.77 5.66
C ASP A 57 -14.63 0.35 5.60
N ALA A 58 -14.07 -0.20 6.70
CA ALA A 58 -12.71 -0.73 6.71
C ALA A 58 -12.58 -2.01 5.87
N GLU A 59 -13.61 -2.85 5.80
CA GLU A 59 -13.59 -4.02 4.91
C GLU A 59 -13.66 -3.60 3.44
N ARG A 60 -14.48 -2.63 3.09
CA ARG A 60 -14.54 -2.08 1.73
C ARG A 60 -13.20 -1.48 1.32
N GLU A 61 -12.62 -0.63 2.18
CA GLU A 61 -11.31 -0.04 1.94
C GLU A 61 -10.21 -1.10 1.77
N LEU A 62 -10.27 -2.19 2.53
CA LEU A 62 -9.36 -3.32 2.40
C LEU A 62 -9.46 -3.97 1.02
N VAL A 63 -10.67 -4.30 0.59
CA VAL A 63 -10.96 -4.90 -0.73
C VAL A 63 -10.47 -3.97 -1.85
N ASP A 64 -10.78 -2.68 -1.75
CA ASP A 64 -10.37 -1.67 -2.74
C ASP A 64 -8.85 -1.51 -2.77
N SER A 65 -8.18 -1.56 -1.60
CA SER A 65 -6.72 -1.54 -1.51
C SER A 65 -6.07 -2.72 -2.23
N LEU A 66 -6.58 -3.93 -2.02
CA LEU A 66 -6.07 -5.14 -2.68
C LEU A 66 -6.30 -5.09 -4.19
N ARG A 67 -7.48 -4.67 -4.63
CA ARG A 67 -7.82 -4.52 -6.05
C ARG A 67 -6.94 -3.48 -6.72
N TRP A 68 -6.73 -2.34 -6.08
CA TRP A 68 -5.85 -1.30 -6.60
C TRP A 68 -4.41 -1.78 -6.75
N LEU A 69 -3.90 -2.58 -5.78
CA LEU A 69 -2.57 -3.20 -5.87
C LEU A 69 -2.51 -4.35 -6.90
N GLY A 70 -3.62 -4.74 -7.54
CA GLY A 70 -3.70 -5.87 -8.47
C GLY A 70 -3.63 -7.24 -7.79
N LEU A 71 -3.88 -7.32 -6.48
CA LEU A 71 -3.80 -8.56 -5.69
C LEU A 71 -5.15 -9.28 -5.66
N HIS A 72 -5.51 -9.92 -6.76
CA HIS A 72 -6.77 -10.67 -6.88
C HIS A 72 -6.66 -12.04 -6.20
N TRP A 73 -7.65 -12.37 -5.36
CA TRP A 73 -7.74 -13.65 -4.67
C TRP A 73 -8.60 -14.65 -5.44
N ASP A 74 -8.29 -15.94 -5.21
CA ASP A 74 -8.93 -17.06 -5.91
C ASP A 74 -10.14 -17.57 -5.16
N GLU A 75 -10.13 -17.43 -3.83
CA GLU A 75 -11.22 -17.81 -2.93
C GLU A 75 -11.42 -16.71 -1.88
N GLY A 76 -12.67 -16.39 -1.57
CA GLY A 76 -12.95 -15.36 -0.56
C GLY A 76 -14.21 -14.55 -0.84
N PRO A 77 -14.44 -13.48 -0.07
CA PRO A 77 -15.60 -12.60 -0.27
C PRO A 77 -15.69 -12.06 -1.70
N GLY A 78 -16.88 -12.17 -2.29
CA GLY A 78 -17.16 -11.69 -3.63
C GLY A 78 -16.68 -12.59 -4.79
N VAL A 79 -15.90 -13.63 -4.49
CA VAL A 79 -15.44 -14.63 -5.46
C VAL A 79 -16.06 -16.00 -5.16
N GLY A 80 -16.26 -16.31 -3.86
CA GLY A 80 -16.73 -17.61 -3.42
C GLY A 80 -15.60 -18.62 -3.27
N GLY A 81 -15.93 -19.91 -3.28
CA GLY A 81 -14.99 -21.01 -3.22
C GLY A 81 -15.47 -22.21 -2.40
N PRO A 82 -14.70 -23.30 -2.36
CA PRO A 82 -15.13 -24.57 -1.73
C PRO A 82 -15.20 -24.53 -0.20
N HIS A 83 -14.65 -23.49 0.45
CA HIS A 83 -14.52 -23.40 1.90
C HIS A 83 -15.41 -22.31 2.53
N GLU A 84 -16.43 -21.85 1.80
CA GLU A 84 -17.39 -20.86 2.31
C GLU A 84 -17.98 -21.25 3.67
N PRO A 85 -18.37 -20.24 4.48
CA PRO A 85 -18.20 -18.80 4.32
C PRO A 85 -16.76 -18.35 4.67
N TYR A 86 -16.29 -17.23 4.07
CA TYR A 86 -14.95 -16.67 4.31
C TYR A 86 -14.93 -15.55 5.35
N HIS A 87 -16.05 -15.25 6.00
CA HIS A 87 -16.15 -14.39 7.17
C HIS A 87 -16.19 -15.26 8.43
N GLN A 88 -15.28 -15.03 9.36
CA GLN A 88 -15.20 -15.86 10.58
C GLN A 88 -16.45 -15.74 11.47
N SER A 89 -17.12 -14.59 11.47
CA SER A 89 -18.38 -14.40 12.20
C SER A 89 -19.50 -15.34 11.76
N GLN A 90 -19.42 -15.91 10.56
CA GLN A 90 -20.41 -16.83 10.00
C GLN A 90 -20.04 -18.31 10.22
N ARG A 91 -18.92 -18.58 10.89
CA ARG A 91 -18.36 -19.92 11.10
C ARG A 91 -18.42 -20.39 12.57
N GLY A 92 -19.20 -19.72 13.40
CA GLY A 92 -19.26 -19.94 14.84
C GLY A 92 -19.47 -21.39 15.23
N ASP A 93 -20.44 -22.09 14.60
CA ASP A 93 -20.77 -23.49 14.88
C ASP A 93 -19.60 -24.45 14.57
N ILE A 94 -18.83 -24.13 13.52
CA ILE A 94 -17.62 -24.89 13.18
C ILE A 94 -16.62 -24.79 14.33
N TYR A 95 -16.36 -23.58 14.82
CA TYR A 95 -15.39 -23.36 15.89
C TYR A 95 -15.82 -23.99 17.20
N LEU A 96 -17.12 -23.92 17.56
CA LEU A 96 -17.66 -24.58 18.74
C LEU A 96 -17.47 -26.09 18.69
N LYS A 97 -17.74 -26.70 17.53
CA LYS A 97 -17.49 -28.14 17.34
C LYS A 97 -16.03 -28.52 17.66
N TYR A 98 -15.06 -27.76 17.12
CA TYR A 98 -13.65 -28.04 17.36
C TYR A 98 -13.21 -27.69 18.79
N ALA A 99 -13.81 -26.67 19.41
CA ALA A 99 -13.55 -26.38 20.83
C ALA A 99 -13.99 -27.53 21.73
N HIS A 100 -15.17 -28.10 21.50
CA HIS A 100 -15.65 -29.28 22.25
C HIS A 100 -14.80 -30.52 21.97
N GLU A 101 -14.36 -30.74 20.73
CA GLU A 101 -13.43 -31.82 20.41
C GLU A 101 -12.11 -31.70 21.21
N LEU A 102 -11.57 -30.50 21.42
CA LEU A 102 -10.40 -30.30 22.29
C LEU A 102 -10.70 -30.61 23.75
N VAL A 103 -11.91 -30.31 24.23
CA VAL A 103 -12.35 -30.69 25.60
C VAL A 103 -12.42 -32.20 25.73
N ASP A 104 -13.07 -32.89 24.79
CA ASP A 104 -13.22 -34.34 24.78
C ASP A 104 -11.86 -35.08 24.72
N ARG A 105 -10.92 -34.52 23.99
CA ARG A 105 -9.53 -34.99 23.91
C ARG A 105 -8.67 -34.62 25.13
N GLY A 106 -9.19 -33.84 26.07
CA GLY A 106 -8.47 -33.41 27.28
C GLY A 106 -7.43 -32.28 27.01
N HIS A 107 -7.48 -31.63 25.85
CA HIS A 107 -6.60 -30.52 25.46
C HIS A 107 -7.23 -29.14 25.71
N ALA A 108 -8.48 -29.08 26.14
CA ALA A 108 -9.15 -27.88 26.62
C ALA A 108 -10.04 -28.20 27.81
N TYR A 109 -10.57 -27.19 28.48
CA TYR A 109 -11.45 -27.34 29.61
C TYR A 109 -12.37 -26.12 29.79
N PRO A 110 -13.60 -26.31 30.34
CA PRO A 110 -14.46 -25.23 30.72
C PRO A 110 -13.92 -24.50 31.96
N CYS A 111 -13.95 -23.16 31.92
CA CYS A 111 -13.51 -22.31 33.01
C CYS A 111 -14.63 -21.37 33.45
N PHE A 112 -15.04 -21.49 34.72
CA PHE A 112 -16.16 -20.80 35.33
C PHE A 112 -15.73 -19.56 36.11
N CYS A 113 -14.48 -19.12 36.01
CA CYS A 113 -13.97 -17.94 36.68
C CYS A 113 -14.66 -16.66 36.18
N SER A 114 -15.25 -15.89 37.08
CA SER A 114 -15.86 -14.61 36.73
C SER A 114 -14.83 -13.56 36.27
N PRO A 115 -15.22 -12.60 35.44
CA PRO A 115 -14.36 -11.48 35.06
C PRO A 115 -13.81 -10.70 36.26
N GLN A 116 -14.63 -10.55 37.32
CA GLN A 116 -14.23 -9.87 38.57
C GLN A 116 -13.07 -10.61 39.24
N ARG A 117 -13.20 -11.92 39.47
CA ARG A 117 -12.13 -12.75 40.06
C ARG A 117 -10.83 -12.66 39.25
N LEU A 118 -10.92 -12.73 37.94
CA LEU A 118 -9.73 -12.63 37.08
C LEU A 118 -9.08 -11.23 37.14
N THR A 119 -9.86 -10.20 37.38
CA THR A 119 -9.35 -8.83 37.59
C THR A 119 -8.61 -8.71 38.91
N GLU A 120 -9.20 -9.25 40.00
CA GLU A 120 -8.58 -9.30 41.32
C GLU A 120 -7.26 -10.07 41.30
N LEU A 121 -7.25 -11.25 40.66
CA LEU A 121 -6.03 -12.06 40.47
C LEU A 121 -4.90 -11.26 39.78
N ARG A 122 -5.23 -10.54 38.71
CA ARG A 122 -4.24 -9.72 37.99
C ARG A 122 -3.71 -8.56 38.85
N GLN A 123 -4.57 -7.93 39.66
CA GLN A 123 -4.17 -6.88 40.57
C GLN A 123 -3.21 -7.40 41.66
N GLU A 124 -3.52 -8.57 42.22
CA GLU A 124 -2.66 -9.25 43.18
C GLU A 124 -1.29 -9.58 42.59
N GLN A 125 -1.25 -10.19 41.41
CA GLN A 125 -0.01 -10.51 40.70
C GLN A 125 0.79 -9.25 40.40
N SER A 126 0.13 -8.17 39.97
CA SER A 126 0.79 -6.87 39.73
C SER A 126 1.39 -6.28 41.02
N SER A 127 0.69 -6.37 42.15
CA SER A 127 1.19 -5.88 43.46
C SER A 127 2.43 -6.63 43.90
N ARG A 128 2.54 -7.90 43.56
CA ARG A 128 3.70 -8.76 43.81
C ARG A 128 4.78 -8.67 42.73
N LYS A 129 4.63 -7.81 41.72
CA LYS A 129 5.50 -7.70 40.56
C LYS A 129 5.67 -9.02 39.78
N GLU A 130 4.65 -9.87 39.79
CA GLU A 130 4.59 -11.12 39.07
C GLU A 130 3.98 -10.90 37.69
N SER A 131 4.28 -11.80 36.73
CA SER A 131 3.62 -11.81 35.42
C SER A 131 2.15 -12.14 35.58
N GLN A 132 1.28 -11.32 34.99
CA GLN A 132 -0.17 -11.55 35.00
C GLN A 132 -0.54 -12.80 34.20
N ARG A 133 -1.07 -13.81 34.86
CA ARG A 133 -1.41 -15.13 34.29
C ARG A 133 -2.66 -15.68 34.92
N TYR A 134 -3.32 -16.59 34.20
CA TYR A 134 -4.35 -17.40 34.79
C TYR A 134 -3.75 -18.43 35.75
N ASP A 135 -4.34 -18.57 36.94
CA ASP A 135 -3.82 -19.42 38.00
C ASP A 135 -4.18 -20.91 37.86
N GLY A 136 -4.97 -21.26 36.84
CA GLY A 136 -5.34 -22.64 36.56
C GLY A 136 -6.43 -23.21 37.50
N LEU A 137 -7.18 -22.41 38.23
CA LEU A 137 -8.18 -22.90 39.19
C LEU A 137 -9.12 -23.94 38.59
N CYS A 138 -9.79 -23.63 37.47
CA CYS A 138 -10.74 -24.55 36.84
C CYS A 138 -10.07 -25.68 36.05
N ARG A 139 -8.77 -25.59 35.79
CA ARG A 139 -7.99 -26.64 35.14
C ARG A 139 -7.94 -27.94 35.94
N GLN A 140 -8.11 -27.84 37.26
CA GLN A 140 -8.02 -28.94 38.22
C GLN A 140 -9.37 -29.54 38.59
N LEU A 141 -10.48 -29.00 38.06
CA LEU A 141 -11.80 -29.55 38.28
C LEU A 141 -11.91 -30.99 37.73
N ASP A 142 -12.63 -31.83 38.42
CA ASP A 142 -12.98 -33.13 37.89
C ASP A 142 -13.79 -32.97 36.59
N PRO A 143 -13.45 -33.67 35.51
CA PRO A 143 -14.13 -33.54 34.22
C PRO A 143 -15.65 -33.78 34.30
N LYS A 144 -16.11 -34.70 35.18
CA LYS A 144 -17.54 -34.97 35.33
C LYS A 144 -18.25 -33.81 36.06
N GLU A 145 -17.58 -33.20 37.07
CA GLU A 145 -18.08 -32.03 37.75
C GLU A 145 -18.17 -30.86 36.79
N ALA A 146 -17.11 -30.62 36.03
CA ALA A 146 -17.07 -29.56 35.01
C ALA A 146 -18.18 -29.74 33.96
N GLN A 147 -18.38 -30.97 33.48
CA GLN A 147 -19.45 -31.29 32.53
C GLN A 147 -20.84 -31.06 33.14
N ALA A 148 -21.11 -31.48 34.38
CA ALA A 148 -22.37 -31.27 35.05
C ALA A 148 -22.70 -29.77 35.20
N ARG A 149 -21.72 -28.91 35.46
CA ARG A 149 -21.87 -27.46 35.53
C ARG A 149 -22.19 -26.83 34.16
N VAL A 150 -21.55 -27.35 33.07
CA VAL A 150 -21.88 -26.95 31.71
C VAL A 150 -23.32 -27.33 31.36
N GLU A 151 -23.75 -28.56 31.67
CA GLU A 151 -25.10 -29.05 31.42
C GLU A 151 -26.17 -28.28 32.25
N ALA A 152 -25.80 -27.81 33.44
CA ALA A 152 -26.62 -26.93 34.25
C ALA A 152 -26.72 -25.50 33.70
N GLY A 153 -26.04 -25.18 32.60
CA GLY A 153 -26.05 -23.88 31.95
C GLY A 153 -25.21 -22.81 32.66
N GLU A 154 -24.27 -23.22 33.53
CA GLU A 154 -23.41 -22.24 34.21
C GLU A 154 -22.51 -21.48 33.17
N PRO A 155 -22.49 -20.13 33.22
CA PRO A 155 -21.65 -19.35 32.31
C PRO A 155 -20.19 -19.73 32.42
N HIS A 156 -19.58 -20.08 31.31
CA HIS A 156 -18.17 -20.49 31.25
C HIS A 156 -17.49 -20.04 29.96
N VAL A 157 -16.17 -20.10 29.94
CA VAL A 157 -15.33 -19.97 28.75
C VAL A 157 -14.62 -21.30 28.52
N ILE A 158 -14.18 -21.59 27.29
CA ILE A 158 -13.32 -22.74 27.01
C ILE A 158 -11.89 -22.24 26.92
N ARG A 159 -10.99 -22.84 27.72
CA ARG A 159 -9.56 -22.55 27.69
C ARG A 159 -8.75 -23.72 27.12
N PHE A 160 -7.72 -23.39 26.36
CA PHE A 160 -6.72 -24.37 25.94
C PHE A 160 -5.90 -24.83 27.15
N LYS A 161 -5.62 -26.13 27.23
CA LYS A 161 -4.88 -26.76 28.32
C LYS A 161 -3.42 -26.96 27.94
N VAL A 162 -2.60 -25.92 28.11
CA VAL A 162 -1.18 -25.99 27.78
C VAL A 162 -0.45 -27.02 28.67
N PRO A 163 0.44 -27.90 28.18
CA PRO A 163 1.25 -28.77 29.04
C PRO A 163 2.03 -27.96 30.07
N GLN A 164 2.03 -28.37 31.35
CA GLN A 164 2.68 -27.61 32.43
C GLN A 164 4.20 -27.77 32.47
N SER A 165 4.71 -28.87 31.96
CA SER A 165 6.13 -29.18 31.94
C SER A 165 6.68 -29.29 30.52
N GLY A 166 8.01 -29.31 30.42
CA GLY A 166 8.70 -29.40 29.14
C GLY A 166 8.71 -28.08 28.35
N SER A 167 8.98 -28.19 27.08
CA SER A 167 9.03 -27.07 26.13
C SER A 167 8.47 -27.46 24.78
N ILE A 168 8.01 -26.49 24.04
CA ILE A 168 7.63 -26.65 22.63
C ILE A 168 8.70 -25.98 21.75
N THR A 169 9.14 -26.71 20.72
CA THR A 169 9.94 -26.13 19.63
C THR A 169 9.06 -26.02 18.41
N VAL A 170 9.01 -24.82 17.83
CA VAL A 170 8.28 -24.49 16.60
C VAL A 170 9.27 -23.97 15.58
N ARG A 171 9.07 -24.30 14.31
CA ARG A 171 9.97 -23.89 13.24
C ARG A 171 9.34 -22.76 12.44
N ASP A 172 10.00 -21.61 12.46
CA ASP A 172 9.70 -20.48 11.58
C ASP A 172 10.65 -20.51 10.38
N HIS A 173 10.11 -20.35 9.17
CA HIS A 173 10.93 -20.40 7.94
C HIS A 173 12.02 -19.32 7.92
N LEU A 174 11.71 -18.13 8.48
CA LEU A 174 12.60 -16.97 8.44
C LEU A 174 13.53 -16.90 9.66
N ARG A 175 13.11 -17.44 10.80
CA ARG A 175 13.79 -17.29 12.09
C ARG A 175 14.41 -18.56 12.64
N GLY A 176 14.18 -19.70 11.97
CA GLY A 176 14.63 -21.02 12.43
C GLY A 176 13.79 -21.55 13.58
N ASP A 177 14.40 -22.39 14.39
CA ASP A 177 13.73 -23.06 15.50
C ASP A 177 13.59 -22.14 16.71
N ILE A 178 12.36 -22.02 17.21
CA ILE A 178 12.02 -21.19 18.39
C ILE A 178 11.55 -22.14 19.49
N THR A 179 12.28 -22.22 20.57
CA THR A 179 11.96 -23.07 21.72
C THR A 179 11.45 -22.23 22.88
N VAL A 180 10.25 -22.57 23.37
CA VAL A 180 9.61 -21.88 24.50
C VAL A 180 9.21 -22.90 25.56
N LYS A 181 9.55 -22.62 26.85
CA LYS A 181 9.07 -23.45 27.97
C LYS A 181 7.54 -23.37 28.04
N ASN A 182 6.87 -24.50 28.17
CA ASN A 182 5.41 -24.55 28.29
C ASN A 182 4.90 -23.73 29.48
N SER A 183 5.68 -23.73 30.58
CA SER A 183 5.40 -22.86 31.73
C SER A 183 5.36 -21.36 31.43
N ASN A 184 5.83 -20.89 30.28
CA ASN A 184 5.77 -19.51 29.83
C ASN A 184 4.54 -19.21 28.95
N ILE A 185 3.72 -20.20 28.65
CA ILE A 185 2.51 -20.06 27.83
C ILE A 185 1.30 -20.16 28.77
N ASP A 186 0.37 -19.24 28.68
CA ASP A 186 -0.85 -19.23 29.46
C ASP A 186 -1.93 -20.16 28.87
N ASP A 187 -2.90 -20.58 29.67
CA ASP A 187 -4.11 -21.24 29.22
C ASP A 187 -5.06 -20.21 28.59
N TYR A 188 -4.84 -19.89 27.32
CA TYR A 188 -5.62 -18.89 26.59
C TYR A 188 -7.09 -19.31 26.42
N ILE A 189 -7.97 -18.33 26.46
CA ILE A 189 -9.39 -18.55 26.13
C ILE A 189 -9.49 -18.82 24.62
N LEU A 190 -10.16 -19.90 24.27
CA LEU A 190 -10.49 -20.28 22.89
C LEU A 190 -11.90 -19.84 22.49
N VAL A 191 -12.86 -19.97 23.42
CA VAL A 191 -14.26 -19.58 23.24
C VAL A 191 -14.72 -18.78 24.46
N LYS A 192 -15.36 -17.65 24.20
CA LYS A 192 -15.96 -16.80 25.24
C LYS A 192 -17.28 -17.35 25.75
N SER A 193 -17.78 -16.80 26.86
CA SER A 193 -19.06 -17.20 27.46
C SER A 193 -20.30 -16.91 26.60
N ASP A 194 -20.17 -16.06 25.59
CA ASP A 194 -21.20 -15.78 24.59
C ASP A 194 -21.14 -16.74 23.38
N GLY A 195 -20.28 -17.76 23.43
CA GLY A 195 -20.09 -18.75 22.37
C GLY A 195 -19.19 -18.27 21.24
N LEU A 196 -18.66 -17.04 21.27
CA LEU A 196 -17.78 -16.53 20.22
C LEU A 196 -16.36 -17.10 20.36
N ALA A 197 -15.88 -17.74 19.30
CA ALA A 197 -14.50 -18.18 19.23
C ALA A 197 -13.53 -16.99 19.14
N LEU A 198 -12.40 -17.12 19.82
CA LEU A 198 -11.31 -16.16 19.70
C LEU A 198 -10.34 -16.56 18.60
N TYR A 199 -9.56 -15.58 18.15
CA TYR A 199 -8.60 -15.68 17.07
C TYR A 199 -7.75 -16.96 17.11
N HIS A 200 -7.24 -17.34 18.31
CA HIS A 200 -6.32 -18.46 18.43
C HIS A 200 -6.91 -19.80 17.98
N LEU A 201 -8.19 -20.03 18.23
CA LEU A 201 -8.89 -21.21 17.75
C LEU A 201 -9.35 -21.03 16.30
N ALA A 202 -10.07 -19.94 16.03
CA ALA A 202 -10.69 -19.70 14.73
C ALA A 202 -9.66 -19.74 13.59
N ALA A 203 -8.52 -19.08 13.77
CA ALA A 203 -7.46 -19.05 12.75
C ALA A 203 -6.86 -20.45 12.49
N MET A 204 -6.64 -21.26 13.53
CA MET A 204 -6.06 -22.60 13.35
C MET A 204 -7.05 -23.58 12.72
N VAL A 205 -8.33 -23.49 13.11
CA VAL A 205 -9.40 -24.29 12.51
C VAL A 205 -9.57 -23.95 11.04
N ASP A 206 -9.60 -22.66 10.72
CA ASP A 206 -9.75 -22.22 9.33
C ASP A 206 -8.54 -22.56 8.48
N ASP A 207 -7.32 -22.36 8.99
CA ASP A 207 -6.10 -22.72 8.28
C ASP A 207 -6.07 -24.22 7.95
N HIS A 208 -6.57 -25.06 8.86
CA HIS A 208 -6.71 -26.50 8.62
C HIS A 208 -7.81 -26.80 7.58
N LEU A 209 -9.03 -26.29 7.79
CA LEU A 209 -10.17 -26.60 6.91
C LEU A 209 -10.03 -26.02 5.50
N MET A 210 -9.35 -24.88 5.36
CA MET A 210 -9.03 -24.27 4.07
C MET A 210 -7.73 -24.82 3.47
N GLU A 211 -7.16 -25.87 4.08
CA GLU A 211 -5.96 -26.58 3.60
C GLU A 211 -4.74 -25.65 3.41
N ILE A 212 -4.57 -24.67 4.29
CA ILE A 212 -3.47 -23.71 4.20
C ILE A 212 -2.13 -24.42 4.40
N SER A 213 -1.27 -24.36 3.39
CA SER A 213 0.06 -24.98 3.40
C SER A 213 1.15 -24.06 3.95
N HIS A 214 0.99 -22.73 3.77
CA HIS A 214 1.95 -21.71 4.22
C HIS A 214 1.23 -20.57 4.90
N VAL A 215 1.68 -20.22 6.09
CA VAL A 215 1.18 -19.09 6.89
C VAL A 215 2.21 -17.98 6.88
N ILE A 216 2.02 -17.00 6.01
CA ILE A 216 2.84 -15.78 5.97
C ILE A 216 2.05 -14.67 6.66
N ARG A 217 2.60 -14.11 7.77
CA ARG A 217 1.93 -13.08 8.58
C ARG A 217 2.95 -12.19 9.30
N GLY A 218 2.48 -11.13 9.96
CA GLY A 218 3.34 -10.22 10.69
C GLY A 218 3.94 -10.84 11.96
N SER A 219 5.09 -10.31 12.39
CA SER A 219 5.82 -10.78 13.58
C SER A 219 5.13 -10.46 14.92
N GLU A 220 4.05 -9.69 14.92
CA GLU A 220 3.21 -9.46 16.10
C GLU A 220 2.59 -10.74 16.65
N TRP A 221 2.52 -11.80 15.85
CA TRP A 221 2.01 -13.11 16.23
C TRP A 221 3.07 -14.07 16.79
N LEU A 222 4.35 -13.68 16.79
CA LEU A 222 5.43 -14.50 17.37
C LEU A 222 5.22 -14.86 18.85
N PRO A 223 4.74 -13.96 19.73
CA PRO A 223 4.50 -14.30 21.13
C PRO A 223 3.48 -15.41 21.34
N THR A 224 2.49 -15.53 20.46
CA THR A 224 1.43 -16.55 20.51
C THR A 224 1.65 -17.72 19.56
N PHE A 225 2.72 -17.69 18.78
CA PHE A 225 3.03 -18.78 17.84
C PHE A 225 3.16 -20.15 18.50
N PRO A 226 3.83 -20.30 19.68
CA PRO A 226 3.87 -21.59 20.38
C PRO A 226 2.48 -22.13 20.77
N LEU A 227 1.54 -21.25 21.14
CA LEU A 227 0.15 -21.64 21.41
C LEU A 227 -0.53 -22.20 20.15
N HIS A 228 -0.36 -21.52 19.00
CA HIS A 228 -0.93 -21.97 17.73
C HIS A 228 -0.42 -23.36 17.35
N ALA A 229 0.87 -23.61 17.50
CA ALA A 229 1.45 -24.93 17.27
C ALA A 229 0.93 -25.98 18.26
N HIS A 230 0.73 -25.63 19.53
CA HIS A 230 0.09 -26.54 20.49
C HIS A 230 -1.34 -26.90 20.06
N ILE A 231 -2.14 -25.94 19.58
CA ILE A 231 -3.51 -26.21 19.12
C ILE A 231 -3.49 -27.15 17.91
N VAL A 232 -2.64 -26.90 16.91
CA VAL A 232 -2.50 -27.74 15.70
C VAL A 232 -2.10 -29.18 16.09
N ARG A 233 -1.10 -29.32 17.00
CA ARG A 233 -0.63 -30.63 17.49
C ARG A 233 -1.66 -31.37 18.34
N ALA A 234 -2.47 -30.64 19.13
CA ALA A 234 -3.54 -31.25 19.94
C ALA A 234 -4.62 -31.91 19.08
N PHE A 235 -4.87 -31.36 17.90
CA PHE A 235 -5.74 -32.01 16.90
C PHE A 235 -5.05 -33.13 16.12
N GLY A 236 -3.73 -33.22 16.15
CA GLY A 236 -2.95 -34.17 15.32
C GLY A 236 -2.89 -33.71 13.85
N TRP A 237 -3.06 -32.44 13.56
CA TRP A 237 -2.98 -31.90 12.21
C TRP A 237 -1.54 -31.65 11.77
N ASP A 238 -1.32 -31.70 10.45
CA ASP A 238 -0.06 -31.26 9.85
C ASP A 238 0.14 -29.75 10.09
N GLU A 239 1.34 -29.36 10.51
CA GLU A 239 1.68 -27.94 10.64
C GLU A 239 1.93 -27.32 9.26
N PRO A 240 1.41 -26.12 8.98
CA PRO A 240 1.80 -25.37 7.80
C PRO A 240 3.24 -24.86 7.93
N ILE A 241 3.83 -24.42 6.83
CA ILE A 241 5.10 -23.70 6.86
C ILE A 241 4.85 -22.29 7.38
N TRP A 242 5.38 -22.00 8.58
CA TRP A 242 5.21 -20.71 9.25
C TRP A 242 6.27 -19.72 8.83
N THR A 243 5.87 -18.49 8.51
CA THR A 243 6.77 -17.40 8.15
C THR A 243 6.29 -16.09 8.79
N HIS A 244 7.06 -15.56 9.74
CA HIS A 244 6.73 -14.31 10.43
C HIS A 244 7.58 -13.17 9.88
N LEU A 245 6.95 -12.26 9.13
CA LEU A 245 7.57 -11.10 8.49
C LEU A 245 8.08 -10.08 9.52
N SER A 246 9.16 -9.39 9.20
CA SER A 246 9.69 -8.30 10.02
C SER A 246 8.73 -7.11 10.10
N ILE A 247 8.93 -6.25 11.09
CA ILE A 247 8.18 -4.99 11.24
C ILE A 247 8.72 -3.91 10.29
N PHE A 248 7.90 -2.88 10.02
CA PHE A 248 8.38 -1.64 9.44
C PHE A 248 8.87 -0.68 10.53
N LEU A 249 10.01 -0.05 10.24
CA LEU A 249 10.57 1.04 11.05
C LEU A 249 10.12 2.39 10.48
N LYS A 250 10.18 3.41 11.34
CA LYS A 250 10.03 4.81 10.93
C LYS A 250 11.05 5.19 9.85
N PRO A 251 10.83 6.25 9.07
CA PRO A 251 11.81 6.75 8.11
C PRO A 251 13.19 7.02 8.71
N SER A 252 13.25 7.38 10.00
CA SER A 252 14.51 7.56 10.74
C SER A 252 15.31 6.25 10.95
N GLY A 253 14.75 5.09 10.59
CA GLY A 253 15.34 3.78 10.86
C GLY A 253 15.26 3.33 12.32
N LYS A 254 14.66 4.13 13.22
CA LYS A 254 14.59 3.85 14.65
C LYS A 254 13.15 3.73 15.15
N GLY A 255 12.86 2.61 15.80
CA GLY A 255 11.53 2.33 16.38
C GLY A 255 10.49 1.85 15.36
N LYS A 256 9.52 1.06 15.87
CA LYS A 256 8.42 0.53 15.06
C LYS A 256 7.52 1.68 14.60
N MET A 257 7.08 1.63 13.33
CA MET A 257 6.04 2.51 12.81
C MET A 257 4.73 2.28 13.57
N SER A 258 4.13 3.35 14.06
CA SER A 258 2.86 3.32 14.79
C SER A 258 1.79 4.20 14.10
N LYS A 259 0.52 4.06 14.52
CA LYS A 259 -0.57 4.92 14.03
C LYS A 259 -0.37 6.41 14.35
N ARG A 260 0.36 6.74 15.43
CA ARG A 260 0.70 8.14 15.76
C ARG A 260 1.71 8.70 14.78
N ASP A 261 2.74 7.93 14.49
CA ASP A 261 3.76 8.31 13.51
C ASP A 261 3.17 8.49 12.12
N ALA A 262 2.13 7.72 11.77
CA ALA A 262 1.39 7.89 10.52
C ALA A 262 0.76 9.29 10.40
N ALA A 263 0.19 9.80 11.49
CA ALA A 263 -0.41 11.14 11.51
C ALA A 263 0.64 12.26 11.32
N ASP A 264 1.86 12.06 11.82
CA ASP A 264 2.95 13.01 11.62
C ASP A 264 3.48 12.96 10.19
N LEU A 265 3.61 11.78 9.58
CA LEU A 265 3.98 11.64 8.17
C LEU A 265 2.99 12.33 7.22
N VAL A 266 1.69 12.31 7.53
CA VAL A 266 0.67 13.03 6.71
C VAL A 266 0.94 14.54 6.72
N LYS A 267 1.42 15.13 7.82
CA LYS A 267 1.82 16.55 7.86
C LYS A 267 3.03 16.82 6.97
N ASP A 268 3.92 15.83 6.85
CA ASP A 268 5.09 15.87 5.97
C ASP A 268 4.77 15.48 4.52
N GLY A 269 3.48 15.36 4.17
CA GLY A 269 3.01 15.06 2.82
C GLY A 269 3.13 13.60 2.41
N PHE A 270 3.14 12.66 3.38
CA PHE A 270 3.20 11.21 3.08
C PHE A 270 2.20 10.41 3.92
N SER A 271 1.71 9.29 3.37
CA SER A 271 0.83 8.37 4.09
C SER A 271 1.35 6.92 4.05
N ILE A 272 1.06 6.17 5.11
CA ILE A 272 1.31 4.73 5.17
C ILE A 272 0.08 3.90 4.77
N TYR A 273 -1.02 4.53 4.42
CA TYR A 273 -2.26 3.87 4.00
C TYR A 273 -2.30 3.72 2.47
N ILE A 274 -2.71 2.55 2.02
CA ILE A 274 -2.61 2.17 0.60
C ILE A 274 -3.41 3.11 -0.31
N LEU A 275 -4.67 3.39 0.04
CA LEU A 275 -5.50 4.25 -0.82
C LEU A 275 -5.09 5.72 -0.77
N ASP A 276 -4.46 6.19 0.31
CA ASP A 276 -3.89 7.53 0.32
C ASP A 276 -2.75 7.68 -0.69
N LEU A 277 -1.91 6.65 -0.85
CA LEU A 277 -0.85 6.66 -1.86
C LEU A 277 -1.45 6.77 -3.27
N ARG A 278 -2.55 6.07 -3.54
CA ARG A 278 -3.30 6.22 -4.79
C ARG A 278 -3.76 7.67 -4.98
N ASP A 279 -4.40 8.22 -3.97
CA ASP A 279 -4.99 9.56 -4.03
C ASP A 279 -3.92 10.67 -4.11
N MET A 280 -2.70 10.38 -3.63
CA MET A 280 -1.50 11.22 -3.80
C MET A 280 -0.87 11.09 -5.19
N GLY A 281 -1.33 10.18 -6.05
CA GLY A 281 -0.83 10.02 -7.41
C GLY A 281 0.28 8.99 -7.58
N TYR A 282 0.54 8.13 -6.60
CA TYR A 282 1.38 6.94 -6.81
C TYR A 282 0.63 5.88 -7.60
N ILE A 283 1.36 5.11 -8.42
CA ILE A 283 0.78 4.02 -9.20
C ILE A 283 1.00 2.66 -8.54
N PRO A 284 0.07 1.70 -8.71
CA PRO A 284 0.13 0.42 -7.99
C PRO A 284 1.37 -0.40 -8.34
N GLU A 285 1.89 -0.31 -9.55
CA GLU A 285 3.12 -0.98 -10.00
C GLU A 285 4.33 -0.54 -9.16
N ALA A 286 4.46 0.75 -8.93
CA ALA A 286 5.54 1.30 -8.11
C ALA A 286 5.40 0.94 -6.63
N VAL A 287 4.18 1.02 -6.10
CA VAL A 287 3.90 0.69 -4.70
C VAL A 287 4.14 -0.80 -4.43
N THR A 288 3.73 -1.70 -5.33
CA THR A 288 3.99 -3.14 -5.17
C THR A 288 5.48 -3.46 -5.26
N ASN A 289 6.21 -2.87 -6.21
CA ASN A 289 7.66 -3.01 -6.32
C ASN A 289 8.36 -2.54 -5.03
N TRP A 290 8.03 -1.34 -4.56
CA TRP A 290 8.61 -0.76 -3.35
C TRP A 290 8.31 -1.59 -2.09
N ILE A 291 7.05 -2.03 -1.91
CA ILE A 291 6.64 -2.87 -0.77
C ILE A 291 7.38 -4.22 -0.80
N ALA A 292 7.57 -4.82 -1.98
CA ALA A 292 8.28 -6.08 -2.11
C ALA A 292 9.72 -5.96 -1.59
N LEU A 293 10.43 -4.90 -1.94
CA LEU A 293 11.81 -4.67 -1.51
C LEU A 293 11.94 -4.36 0.00
N MET A 294 10.84 -4.05 0.68
CA MET A 294 10.82 -3.88 2.13
C MET A 294 10.71 -5.23 2.86
N GLY A 295 11.70 -6.08 2.71
CA GLY A 295 11.80 -7.39 3.38
C GLY A 295 12.05 -8.57 2.45
N TRP A 296 12.25 -8.31 1.16
CA TRP A 296 12.69 -9.27 0.17
C TRP A 296 13.68 -8.62 -0.78
N GLY A 297 14.60 -9.38 -1.36
CA GLY A 297 15.53 -8.93 -2.40
C GLY A 297 15.87 -10.07 -3.35
N TYR A 298 15.96 -9.76 -4.63
CA TYR A 298 16.36 -10.75 -5.65
C TYR A 298 17.87 -10.95 -5.68
N ASP A 299 18.61 -9.84 -5.71
CA ASP A 299 20.06 -9.75 -5.64
C ASP A 299 20.45 -8.38 -5.03
N ASP A 300 21.74 -8.02 -5.08
CA ASP A 300 22.24 -6.78 -4.48
C ASP A 300 22.08 -5.55 -5.39
N HIS A 301 21.58 -5.71 -6.63
CA HIS A 301 21.60 -4.68 -7.66
C HIS A 301 20.23 -4.40 -8.28
N THR A 302 19.39 -5.42 -8.44
CA THR A 302 18.10 -5.29 -9.13
C THR A 302 17.05 -4.74 -8.18
N GLU A 303 16.51 -3.59 -8.51
CA GLU A 303 15.49 -2.92 -7.69
C GLU A 303 14.20 -2.61 -8.47
N PHE A 304 14.24 -2.59 -9.79
CA PHE A 304 13.06 -2.40 -10.64
C PHE A 304 12.45 -3.75 -11.02
N PHE A 305 11.20 -3.95 -10.66
CA PHE A 305 10.44 -5.16 -10.94
C PHE A 305 9.00 -4.82 -11.35
N THR A 306 8.57 -5.39 -12.45
CA THR A 306 7.14 -5.50 -12.75
C THR A 306 6.50 -6.56 -11.84
N ILE A 307 5.16 -6.59 -11.76
CA ILE A 307 4.46 -7.64 -11.00
C ILE A 307 4.80 -9.04 -11.53
N ASN A 308 4.98 -9.19 -12.84
CA ASN A 308 5.37 -10.46 -13.47
C ASN A 308 6.80 -10.86 -13.07
N ASP A 309 7.74 -9.90 -13.02
CA ASP A 309 9.10 -10.15 -12.52
C ASP A 309 9.07 -10.60 -11.06
N LEU A 310 8.27 -9.92 -10.23
CA LEU A 310 8.11 -10.31 -8.82
C LEU A 310 7.57 -11.73 -8.70
N ILE A 311 6.53 -12.09 -9.45
CA ILE A 311 5.97 -13.45 -9.45
C ILE A 311 7.02 -14.49 -9.83
N GLN A 312 7.80 -14.24 -10.89
CA GLN A 312 8.81 -15.19 -11.36
C GLN A 312 10.00 -15.34 -10.41
N LYS A 313 10.43 -14.23 -9.79
CA LYS A 313 11.67 -14.14 -9.01
C LYS A 313 11.48 -14.30 -7.51
N PHE A 314 10.24 -14.18 -7.01
CA PHE A 314 9.94 -14.27 -5.58
C PHE A 314 10.40 -15.60 -5.00
N SER A 315 10.91 -15.57 -3.77
CA SER A 315 11.26 -16.79 -3.03
C SER A 315 11.23 -16.50 -1.54
N LEU A 316 10.59 -17.37 -0.78
CA LEU A 316 10.61 -17.31 0.69
C LEU A 316 12.04 -17.36 1.24
N LYS A 317 12.97 -18.06 0.57
CA LYS A 317 14.38 -18.17 0.99
C LYS A 317 15.12 -16.84 0.95
N ARG A 318 14.60 -15.86 0.20
CA ARG A 318 15.19 -14.52 0.04
C ARG A 318 14.50 -13.44 0.88
N LEU A 319 13.59 -13.86 1.78
CA LEU A 319 13.03 -12.95 2.76
C LEU A 319 14.09 -12.52 3.77
N ASN A 320 14.07 -11.23 4.12
CA ASN A 320 14.99 -10.66 5.10
C ASN A 320 14.31 -10.60 6.49
N PRO A 321 14.88 -11.22 7.54
CA PRO A 321 14.35 -11.14 8.90
C PRO A 321 14.54 -9.76 9.56
N ALA A 322 15.43 -8.91 9.02
CA ALA A 322 15.68 -7.58 9.57
C ALA A 322 14.50 -6.64 9.32
N PRO A 323 14.17 -5.76 10.28
CA PRO A 323 13.20 -4.70 10.08
C PRO A 323 13.59 -3.78 8.92
N ALA A 324 12.61 -3.34 8.13
CA ALA A 324 12.81 -2.44 7.00
C ALA A 324 12.36 -1.01 7.34
N ALA A 325 13.21 -0.02 7.11
CA ALA A 325 12.82 1.39 7.25
C ALA A 325 12.01 1.85 6.03
N ILE A 326 10.97 2.66 6.27
CA ILE A 326 10.20 3.30 5.21
C ILE A 326 11.08 4.39 4.58
N ASN A 327 11.33 4.28 3.27
CA ASN A 327 12.10 5.26 2.50
C ASN A 327 11.22 5.86 1.40
N ILE A 328 10.75 7.08 1.64
CA ILE A 328 9.81 7.79 0.75
C ILE A 328 10.49 8.18 -0.56
N SER A 329 11.70 8.72 -0.51
CA SER A 329 12.42 9.14 -1.73
C SER A 329 12.70 7.95 -2.67
N LYS A 330 12.79 6.74 -2.12
CA LYS A 330 12.90 5.52 -2.92
C LYS A 330 11.57 5.16 -3.59
N LEU A 331 10.42 5.42 -2.95
CA LEU A 331 9.10 5.27 -3.57
C LEU A 331 8.92 6.27 -4.71
N ASP A 332 9.29 7.56 -4.49
CA ASP A 332 9.23 8.59 -5.53
C ASP A 332 10.06 8.19 -6.76
N HIS A 333 11.27 7.71 -6.51
CA HIS A 333 12.16 7.23 -7.58
C HIS A 333 11.51 6.07 -8.37
N PHE A 334 10.98 5.06 -7.68
CA PHE A 334 10.31 3.93 -8.35
C PHE A 334 9.05 4.38 -9.09
N ASN A 335 8.30 5.30 -8.50
CA ASN A 335 7.09 5.79 -9.14
C ASN A 335 7.40 6.48 -10.47
N GLY A 336 8.37 7.38 -10.48
CA GLY A 336 8.85 8.00 -11.72
C GLY A 336 9.39 6.96 -12.74
N LEU A 337 10.11 5.93 -12.28
CA LEU A 337 10.57 4.85 -13.16
C LEU A 337 9.40 4.09 -13.78
N HIS A 338 8.41 3.68 -12.98
CA HIS A 338 7.24 2.95 -13.48
C HIS A 338 6.37 3.81 -14.39
N ILE A 339 6.18 5.12 -14.08
CA ILE A 339 5.45 6.04 -14.96
C ILE A 339 6.10 6.11 -16.36
N ARG A 340 7.41 6.17 -16.44
CA ARG A 340 8.16 6.17 -17.72
C ARG A 340 7.99 4.89 -18.54
N HIS A 341 7.59 3.80 -17.91
CA HIS A 341 7.31 2.52 -18.58
C HIS A 341 5.83 2.33 -18.95
N LEU A 342 4.96 3.28 -18.60
CA LEU A 342 3.55 3.21 -19.02
C LEU A 342 3.42 3.52 -20.51
N GLU A 343 2.49 2.84 -21.17
CA GLU A 343 2.06 3.23 -22.50
C GLU A 343 1.34 4.59 -22.43
N LEU A 344 1.54 5.45 -23.43
CA LEU A 344 1.01 6.81 -23.43
C LEU A 344 -0.52 6.88 -23.25
N PRO A 345 -1.32 6.00 -23.88
CA PRO A 345 -2.77 5.99 -23.64
C PRO A 345 -3.15 5.67 -22.18
N ASP A 346 -2.41 4.75 -21.54
CA ASP A 346 -2.63 4.41 -20.13
C ASP A 346 -2.24 5.59 -19.22
N LEU A 347 -1.08 6.22 -19.47
CA LEU A 347 -0.68 7.41 -18.74
C LEU A 347 -1.72 8.53 -18.86
N ALA A 348 -2.21 8.80 -20.08
CA ALA A 348 -3.23 9.82 -20.32
C ALA A 348 -4.51 9.55 -19.49
N GLN A 349 -4.97 8.31 -19.45
CA GLN A 349 -6.13 7.93 -18.64
C GLN A 349 -5.89 8.10 -17.13
N ARG A 350 -4.70 7.75 -16.66
CA ARG A 350 -4.36 7.82 -15.22
C ARG A 350 -4.16 9.25 -14.71
N VAL A 351 -3.65 10.17 -15.53
CA VAL A 351 -3.48 11.59 -15.13
C VAL A 351 -4.75 12.40 -15.25
N LYS A 352 -5.72 11.97 -16.07
CA LYS A 352 -6.98 12.69 -16.31
C LYS A 352 -7.72 13.08 -15.02
N PRO A 353 -7.96 12.19 -14.06
CA PRO A 353 -8.66 12.53 -12.81
C PRO A 353 -7.98 13.64 -12.01
N PHE A 354 -6.65 13.74 -12.07
CA PHE A 354 -5.90 14.79 -11.38
C PHE A 354 -6.11 16.15 -12.04
N PHE A 355 -6.13 16.22 -13.37
CA PHE A 355 -6.49 17.46 -14.07
C PHE A 355 -7.94 17.89 -13.77
N GLU A 356 -8.88 16.94 -13.78
CA GLU A 356 -10.29 17.20 -13.46
C GLU A 356 -10.46 17.68 -12.00
N ALA A 357 -9.75 17.06 -11.05
CA ALA A 357 -9.73 17.46 -9.64
C ALA A 357 -9.13 18.87 -9.44
N ALA A 358 -8.18 19.27 -10.29
CA ALA A 358 -7.62 20.61 -10.31
C ALA A 358 -8.53 21.64 -11.03
N GLY A 359 -9.71 21.23 -11.51
CA GLY A 359 -10.72 22.11 -12.11
C GLY A 359 -10.59 22.31 -13.62
N TYR A 360 -9.71 21.54 -14.29
CA TYR A 360 -9.56 21.64 -15.75
C TYR A 360 -10.61 20.83 -16.49
N GLN A 361 -11.11 21.36 -17.61
CA GLN A 361 -11.93 20.61 -18.56
C GLN A 361 -11.03 19.86 -19.53
N VAL A 362 -10.95 18.56 -19.37
CA VAL A 362 -9.99 17.72 -20.09
C VAL A 362 -10.58 17.14 -21.36
N ASN A 363 -9.88 17.37 -22.49
CA ASN A 363 -10.13 16.71 -23.76
C ASN A 363 -9.17 15.54 -23.92
N ASP A 364 -9.68 14.32 -24.12
CA ASP A 364 -8.87 13.10 -24.19
C ASP A 364 -7.87 13.08 -25.35
N GLU A 365 -8.25 13.60 -26.51
CA GLU A 365 -7.36 13.69 -27.68
C GLU A 365 -6.17 14.64 -27.39
N LYS A 366 -6.46 15.79 -26.77
CA LYS A 366 -5.43 16.76 -26.36
C LYS A 366 -4.54 16.17 -25.28
N LEU A 367 -5.13 15.46 -24.30
CA LEU A 367 -4.37 14.84 -23.22
C LEU A 367 -3.42 13.76 -23.74
N LEU A 368 -3.82 13.00 -24.75
CA LEU A 368 -2.96 12.00 -25.40
C LEU A 368 -1.76 12.67 -26.09
N LYS A 369 -1.92 13.86 -26.67
CA LYS A 369 -0.82 14.65 -27.26
C LYS A 369 0.11 15.25 -26.19
N ILE A 370 -0.41 15.52 -24.98
CA ILE A 370 0.34 16.06 -23.85
C ILE A 370 1.13 14.98 -23.11
N ALA A 371 0.60 13.75 -23.02
CA ALA A 371 1.19 12.66 -22.26
C ALA A 371 2.70 12.44 -22.52
N PRO A 372 3.20 12.37 -23.77
CA PRO A 372 4.63 12.22 -24.03
C PRO A 372 5.48 13.39 -23.54
N LEU A 373 4.89 14.61 -23.46
CA LEU A 373 5.61 15.81 -23.04
C LEU A 373 5.84 15.89 -21.53
N ILE A 374 5.03 15.15 -20.75
CA ILE A 374 5.07 15.19 -19.29
C ILE A 374 5.64 13.91 -18.68
N GLN A 375 5.58 12.77 -19.37
CA GLN A 375 5.92 11.44 -18.84
C GLN A 375 7.26 11.40 -18.12
N GLU A 376 8.32 11.95 -18.70
CA GLU A 376 9.67 11.98 -18.12
C GLU A 376 9.81 12.92 -16.91
N ARG A 377 8.81 13.80 -16.70
CA ARG A 377 8.85 14.87 -15.69
C ARG A 377 8.02 14.53 -14.45
N LEU A 378 7.15 13.52 -14.55
CA LEU A 378 6.29 13.12 -13.46
C LEU A 378 7.06 12.28 -12.43
N THR A 379 6.97 12.70 -11.18
CA THR A 379 7.32 11.87 -10.01
C THR A 379 6.09 11.13 -9.53
N ILE A 380 4.97 11.83 -9.44
CA ILE A 380 3.63 11.29 -9.13
C ILE A 380 2.64 11.82 -10.17
N LEU A 381 1.49 11.18 -10.30
CA LEU A 381 0.47 11.61 -11.28
C LEU A 381 -0.12 12.98 -10.95
N ASP A 382 -0.16 13.34 -9.67
CA ASP A 382 -0.64 14.66 -9.20
C ASP A 382 0.27 15.83 -9.60
N ASP A 383 1.49 15.55 -10.08
CA ASP A 383 2.34 16.59 -10.67
C ASP A 383 1.81 17.12 -12.02
N ALA A 384 1.00 16.33 -12.73
CA ALA A 384 0.59 16.61 -14.10
C ALA A 384 -0.18 17.96 -14.26
N PRO A 385 -1.16 18.31 -13.40
CA PRO A 385 -1.84 19.61 -13.50
C PRO A 385 -0.90 20.81 -13.34
N ARG A 386 0.06 20.72 -12.43
CA ARG A 386 1.06 21.78 -12.20
C ARG A 386 1.99 21.94 -13.40
N ILE A 387 2.38 20.83 -14.03
CA ILE A 387 3.33 20.83 -15.16
C ILE A 387 2.63 21.27 -16.47
N ALA A 388 1.38 20.85 -16.70
CA ALA A 388 0.72 20.93 -17.98
C ALA A 388 -0.72 21.50 -17.93
N GLY A 389 -1.16 22.06 -16.80
CA GLY A 389 -2.49 22.66 -16.68
C GLY A 389 -2.75 23.80 -17.66
N PHE A 390 -1.71 24.54 -18.02
CA PHE A 390 -1.79 25.62 -19.00
C PHE A 390 -2.28 25.19 -20.39
N PHE A 391 -2.22 23.93 -20.73
CA PHE A 391 -2.80 23.41 -21.98
C PHE A 391 -4.33 23.50 -22.02
N PHE A 392 -5.00 23.53 -20.87
CA PHE A 392 -6.45 23.44 -20.73
C PHE A 392 -7.11 24.77 -20.34
N ILE A 393 -6.38 25.88 -20.39
CA ILE A 393 -6.90 27.25 -20.15
C ILE A 393 -6.64 28.11 -21.37
N ASP A 394 -7.57 29.04 -21.65
CA ASP A 394 -7.45 29.92 -22.79
C ASP A 394 -6.52 31.08 -22.47
N ASP A 395 -6.70 31.72 -21.32
CA ASP A 395 -5.93 32.90 -20.89
C ASP A 395 -4.97 32.51 -19.74
N ILE A 396 -3.69 32.75 -19.97
CA ILE A 396 -2.64 32.58 -18.96
C ILE A 396 -2.25 33.97 -18.40
N GLN A 397 -1.86 33.98 -17.14
CA GLN A 397 -1.42 35.24 -16.47
C GLN A 397 0.07 35.08 -16.08
N PRO A 398 1.01 35.30 -17.03
CA PRO A 398 2.42 35.25 -16.70
C PRO A 398 2.80 36.37 -15.77
N GLU A 399 3.70 36.11 -14.82
CA GLU A 399 4.26 37.18 -13.98
C GLU A 399 5.06 38.15 -14.86
N PRO A 400 4.71 39.45 -14.90
CA PRO A 400 5.32 40.39 -15.82
C PRO A 400 6.85 40.43 -15.74
N SER A 401 7.42 40.37 -14.55
CA SER A 401 8.87 40.35 -14.33
C SER A 401 9.56 39.13 -14.94
N GLU A 402 8.84 38.02 -15.16
CA GLU A 402 9.34 36.81 -15.76
C GLU A 402 9.38 36.86 -17.30
N LEU A 403 8.66 37.81 -17.91
CA LEU A 403 8.71 38.07 -19.34
C LEU A 403 9.97 38.82 -19.76
N VAL A 404 10.72 39.39 -18.82
CA VAL A 404 12.01 40.01 -19.12
C VAL A 404 13.10 38.98 -19.18
N GLY A 405 13.73 38.82 -20.33
CA GLY A 405 14.78 37.85 -20.57
C GLY A 405 15.99 38.07 -19.67
N LYS A 406 16.70 36.95 -19.36
CA LYS A 406 17.93 37.03 -18.57
C LYS A 406 18.96 37.95 -19.22
N ASN A 407 19.41 38.98 -18.52
CA ASN A 407 20.32 40.05 -19.01
C ASN A 407 19.74 40.85 -20.20
N MET A 408 18.43 41.02 -20.23
CA MET A 408 17.72 41.85 -21.22
C MET A 408 16.99 42.97 -20.51
N THR A 409 16.60 43.99 -21.27
CA THR A 409 15.71 45.05 -20.84
C THR A 409 14.26 44.73 -21.21
N VAL A 410 13.29 45.48 -20.68
CA VAL A 410 11.88 45.38 -21.06
C VAL A 410 11.75 45.60 -22.58
N ASP A 411 12.40 46.63 -23.11
CA ASP A 411 12.32 46.99 -24.53
C ASP A 411 12.87 45.91 -25.43
N SER A 412 14.07 45.35 -25.12
CA SER A 412 14.65 44.28 -25.93
C SER A 412 13.87 42.95 -25.82
N SER A 413 13.21 42.71 -24.67
CA SER A 413 12.30 41.56 -24.51
C SER A 413 11.00 41.75 -25.29
N LEU A 414 10.46 42.97 -25.31
CA LEU A 414 9.29 43.31 -26.12
C LEU A 414 9.58 43.12 -27.61
N GLU A 415 10.71 43.65 -28.10
CA GLU A 415 11.13 43.50 -29.49
C GLU A 415 11.26 42.03 -29.87
N ALA A 416 11.88 41.22 -29.02
CA ALA A 416 12.05 39.79 -29.25
C ALA A 416 10.68 39.04 -29.38
N VAL A 417 9.72 39.35 -28.50
CA VAL A 417 8.38 38.74 -28.55
C VAL A 417 7.60 39.21 -29.78
N GLN A 418 7.71 40.49 -30.16
CA GLN A 418 7.06 41.01 -31.36
C GLN A 418 7.56 40.35 -32.63
N HIS A 419 8.88 40.18 -32.80
CA HIS A 419 9.44 39.48 -33.94
C HIS A 419 9.05 38.01 -33.95
N ALA A 420 9.03 37.33 -32.81
CA ALA A 420 8.56 35.96 -32.72
C ALA A 420 7.07 35.79 -33.07
N TYR A 421 6.23 36.73 -32.63
CA TYR A 421 4.82 36.81 -33.00
C TYR A 421 4.64 36.92 -34.53
N GLN A 422 5.38 37.85 -35.16
CA GLN A 422 5.33 38.06 -36.60
C GLN A 422 5.80 36.78 -37.35
N LEU A 423 6.94 36.23 -36.95
CA LEU A 423 7.47 34.99 -37.53
C LEU A 423 6.44 33.87 -37.50
N LEU A 424 5.86 33.58 -36.30
CA LEU A 424 4.87 32.52 -36.12
C LEU A 424 3.55 32.75 -36.84
N THR A 425 3.22 34.03 -37.13
CA THR A 425 2.06 34.40 -37.94
C THR A 425 2.27 34.04 -39.42
N GLU A 426 3.50 34.20 -39.93
CA GLU A 426 3.86 34.01 -41.34
C GLU A 426 4.15 32.56 -41.69
N LEU A 427 4.45 31.66 -40.71
CA LEU A 427 4.69 30.26 -40.97
C LEU A 427 3.47 29.59 -41.60
N PRO A 428 3.62 28.74 -42.64
CA PRO A 428 2.50 28.05 -43.28
C PRO A 428 1.77 27.11 -42.30
N GLU A 429 2.53 26.42 -41.45
CA GLU A 429 2.05 25.44 -40.49
C GLU A 429 2.79 25.61 -39.15
N ILE A 430 2.15 25.23 -38.04
CA ILE A 430 2.78 25.15 -36.71
C ILE A 430 2.97 23.67 -36.35
N SER A 431 4.18 23.19 -36.52
CA SER A 431 4.64 21.87 -36.09
C SER A 431 6.00 22.00 -35.37
N TYR A 432 6.50 20.94 -34.76
CA TYR A 432 7.82 20.94 -34.14
C TYR A 432 8.90 21.36 -35.16
N GLU A 433 8.88 20.74 -36.34
CA GLU A 433 9.90 20.94 -37.40
C GLU A 433 9.84 22.36 -37.98
N SER A 434 8.61 22.93 -38.10
CA SER A 434 8.42 24.25 -38.70
C SER A 434 8.81 25.42 -37.80
N VAL A 435 8.88 25.21 -36.45
CA VAL A 435 9.14 26.30 -35.51
C VAL A 435 10.57 26.30 -34.94
N ASP A 436 11.28 25.18 -34.88
CA ASP A 436 12.58 25.07 -34.24
C ASP A 436 13.66 25.91 -34.96
N GLU A 437 13.93 25.60 -36.22
CA GLU A 437 14.98 26.29 -36.99
C GLU A 437 14.68 27.81 -37.17
N PRO A 438 13.45 28.24 -37.53
CA PRO A 438 13.15 29.68 -37.66
C PRO A 438 13.28 30.45 -36.36
N LEU A 439 12.87 29.90 -35.21
CA LEU A 439 13.02 30.59 -33.91
C LEU A 439 14.49 30.69 -33.47
N ARG A 440 15.32 29.73 -33.80
CA ARG A 440 16.78 29.81 -33.56
C ARG A 440 17.45 30.82 -34.45
N ALA A 441 17.10 30.87 -35.73
CA ALA A 441 17.58 31.88 -36.67
C ALA A 441 17.14 33.27 -36.26
N LEU A 442 15.91 33.43 -35.75
CA LEU A 442 15.44 34.73 -35.22
C LEU A 442 16.29 35.20 -34.02
N ALA A 443 16.66 34.26 -33.12
CA ALA A 443 17.54 34.62 -32.00
C ALA A 443 18.87 35.16 -32.47
N GLU A 444 19.49 34.55 -33.52
CA GLU A 444 20.73 35.01 -34.13
C GLU A 444 20.56 36.40 -34.81
N GLN A 445 19.45 36.60 -35.51
CA GLN A 445 19.14 37.89 -36.15
C GLN A 445 18.99 39.07 -35.13
N LEU A 446 18.50 38.77 -33.93
CA LEU A 446 18.34 39.72 -32.85
C LEU A 446 19.60 39.86 -31.96
N ASP A 447 20.70 39.23 -32.32
CA ASP A 447 21.93 39.15 -31.50
C ASP A 447 21.66 38.60 -30.07
N LEU A 448 20.74 37.66 -29.97
CA LEU A 448 20.36 36.98 -28.70
C LEU A 448 20.89 35.56 -28.69
N LYS A 449 21.20 35.04 -27.47
CA LYS A 449 21.37 33.63 -27.30
C LYS A 449 20.00 32.94 -27.43
N ALA A 450 19.95 31.81 -28.12
CA ALA A 450 18.67 31.04 -28.24
C ALA A 450 17.99 30.83 -26.91
N ALA A 451 18.73 30.59 -25.82
CA ALA A 451 18.16 30.42 -24.48
C ALA A 451 17.45 31.66 -23.93
N GLN A 452 17.82 32.86 -24.39
CA GLN A 452 17.16 34.12 -23.99
C GLN A 452 15.78 34.25 -24.69
N LEU A 453 15.75 34.16 -26.02
CA LEU A 453 14.51 34.20 -26.79
C LEU A 453 13.55 33.08 -26.37
N LEU A 454 14.02 31.82 -26.36
CA LEU A 454 13.18 30.63 -26.01
C LEU A 454 12.72 30.69 -24.56
N GLY A 455 13.50 31.30 -23.65
CA GLY A 455 13.11 31.52 -22.26
C GLY A 455 11.93 32.49 -22.12
N ILE A 456 11.97 33.62 -22.84
CA ILE A 456 10.85 34.58 -22.88
C ILE A 456 9.61 33.94 -23.49
N LEU A 457 9.75 33.29 -24.65
CA LEU A 457 8.64 32.64 -25.33
C LEU A 457 8.00 31.53 -24.46
N ARG A 458 8.80 30.81 -23.69
CA ARG A 458 8.28 29.84 -22.74
C ARG A 458 7.34 30.48 -21.72
N VAL A 459 7.77 31.54 -21.08
CA VAL A 459 6.94 32.28 -20.11
C VAL A 459 5.72 32.87 -20.79
N ALA A 460 5.90 33.51 -21.94
CA ALA A 460 4.81 34.13 -22.71
C ALA A 460 3.73 33.15 -23.15
N ILE A 461 4.11 31.89 -23.45
CA ILE A 461 3.19 30.87 -23.99
C ILE A 461 2.63 29.97 -22.89
N THR A 462 3.37 29.70 -21.82
CA THR A 462 2.97 28.75 -20.79
C THR A 462 2.69 29.37 -19.43
N GLY A 463 3.09 30.61 -19.21
CA GLY A 463 3.05 31.27 -17.89
C GLY A 463 4.11 30.75 -16.91
N GLN A 464 5.07 29.91 -17.37
CA GLN A 464 6.02 29.21 -16.51
C GLN A 464 7.45 29.30 -17.02
N ARG A 465 8.43 29.46 -16.10
CA ARG A 465 9.86 29.37 -16.46
C ARG A 465 10.32 27.95 -16.79
N VAL A 466 9.66 26.95 -16.18
CA VAL A 466 9.93 25.52 -16.39
C VAL A 466 8.63 24.86 -16.86
N SER A 467 8.63 24.37 -18.08
CA SER A 467 7.50 23.73 -18.74
C SER A 467 7.97 22.52 -19.56
N PRO A 468 7.09 21.71 -20.13
CA PRO A 468 7.42 20.75 -21.17
C PRO A 468 8.24 21.37 -22.31
N PRO A 469 8.84 20.56 -23.21
CA PRO A 469 9.65 21.07 -24.31
C PRO A 469 8.86 22.11 -25.14
N LEU A 470 9.49 23.25 -25.45
CA LEU A 470 8.76 24.45 -25.93
C LEU A 470 8.16 24.23 -27.33
N PHE A 471 8.91 23.65 -28.26
CA PHE A 471 8.46 23.52 -29.65
C PHE A 471 7.29 22.54 -29.77
N GLU A 472 7.36 21.41 -29.08
CA GLU A 472 6.26 20.45 -28.97
C GLU A 472 5.06 21.07 -28.25
N THR A 473 5.30 21.91 -27.24
CA THR A 473 4.24 22.67 -26.55
C THR A 473 3.51 23.60 -27.51
N ILE A 474 4.26 24.35 -28.36
CA ILE A 474 3.72 25.22 -29.39
C ILE A 474 2.87 24.43 -30.38
N ALA A 475 3.37 23.27 -30.83
CA ALA A 475 2.64 22.40 -31.76
C ALA A 475 1.33 21.88 -31.18
N VAL A 476 1.31 21.47 -29.90
CA VAL A 476 0.09 20.96 -29.23
C VAL A 476 -0.90 22.09 -28.93
N LEU A 477 -0.44 23.30 -28.58
CA LEU A 477 -1.33 24.46 -28.35
C LEU A 477 -1.98 24.94 -29.64
N GLY A 478 -1.25 24.87 -30.74
CA GLY A 478 -1.67 25.36 -32.04
C GLY A 478 -1.51 26.86 -32.22
N ARG A 479 -1.64 27.31 -33.47
CA ARG A 479 -1.35 28.67 -33.91
C ARG A 479 -2.15 29.74 -33.13
N GLU A 480 -3.47 29.58 -33.11
CA GLU A 480 -4.39 30.56 -32.54
C GLU A 480 -4.03 30.85 -31.07
N THR A 481 -3.99 29.79 -30.24
CA THR A 481 -3.66 29.91 -28.82
C THR A 481 -2.28 30.52 -28.59
N VAL A 482 -1.27 30.14 -29.39
CA VAL A 482 0.10 30.67 -29.25
C VAL A 482 0.16 32.14 -29.57
N LEU A 483 -0.47 32.58 -30.68
CA LEU A 483 -0.48 33.99 -31.08
C LEU A 483 -1.24 34.83 -30.08
N ASP A 484 -2.39 34.40 -29.57
CA ASP A 484 -3.18 35.14 -28.56
C ASP A 484 -2.35 35.36 -27.29
N ARG A 485 -1.64 34.32 -26.82
CA ARG A 485 -0.78 34.43 -25.63
C ARG A 485 0.43 35.34 -25.85
N LEU A 486 1.05 35.28 -27.01
CA LEU A 486 2.14 36.21 -27.35
C LEU A 486 1.64 37.65 -27.43
N GLN A 487 0.42 37.89 -27.94
CA GLN A 487 -0.20 39.20 -27.97
C GLN A 487 -0.47 39.73 -26.56
N GLY A 488 -0.93 38.86 -25.64
CA GLY A 488 -1.06 39.15 -24.21
C GLY A 488 0.27 39.55 -23.58
N ALA A 489 1.33 38.80 -23.84
CA ALA A 489 2.68 39.09 -23.35
C ALA A 489 3.24 40.41 -23.90
N ILE A 490 3.02 40.71 -25.19
CA ILE A 490 3.38 41.99 -25.82
C ILE A 490 2.69 43.17 -25.10
N LYS A 491 1.42 43.03 -24.76
CA LYS A 491 0.67 44.04 -24.02
C LYS A 491 1.28 44.29 -22.64
N LEU A 492 1.54 43.22 -21.88
CA LEU A 492 2.16 43.31 -20.55
C LEU A 492 3.53 44.01 -20.61
N LEU A 493 4.39 43.64 -21.57
CA LEU A 493 5.70 44.25 -21.72
C LEU A 493 5.62 45.74 -22.13
N LYS A 494 4.63 46.14 -22.96
CA LYS A 494 4.38 47.56 -23.27
C LYS A 494 3.96 48.37 -22.04
N ASP A 495 3.02 47.81 -21.26
CA ASP A 495 2.57 48.44 -20.03
C ASP A 495 3.74 48.64 -19.03
N MET A 496 4.68 47.69 -18.96
CA MET A 496 5.91 47.81 -18.15
C MET A 496 6.85 48.88 -18.68
N ALA A 497 7.06 48.99 -20.00
CA ALA A 497 7.93 50.01 -20.62
C ALA A 497 7.39 51.41 -20.39
N GLU A 498 6.06 51.60 -20.50
CA GLU A 498 5.40 52.90 -20.28
C GLU A 498 5.41 53.32 -18.80
N ASN A 499 5.35 52.39 -17.86
CA ASN A 499 5.37 52.65 -16.42
C ASN A 499 6.76 52.78 -15.81
N GLY A 500 7.83 52.62 -16.60
CA GLY A 500 9.22 52.77 -16.18
C GLY A 500 9.72 51.75 -15.18
N GLN A 501 9.19 50.56 -15.24
CA GLN A 501 9.56 49.40 -14.38
C GLN A 501 10.56 48.45 -15.07
#